data_528630c68c8ada07c7b7f2436ed79c51
#
_entry.id   528630c68c8ada07c7b7f2436ed79c51
#
_cell.length_a   1.000
_cell.length_b   1.000
_cell.length_c   1.000
_cell.angle_alpha   90.00
_cell.angle_beta   90.00
_cell.angle_gamma   90.00
#
_symmetry.space_group_name_H-M   'P 1'
#
loop_
_entity.id
_entity.type
_entity.pdbx_description
1 polymer ?
#
loop_
_entity_poly.entity_id
_entity_poly.type
_entity_poly.pdbx_seq_one_letter_code
_entity_poly.pdbx_strand_id
1 'polypeptide(L)'
;MANGTHTLEVWGDFACFTRPEMKVERFSYPIITPSAARGIFDAIYWDGLRERQGTGNIMRPYFHWQVIRIQILELPHFIALRRNEVKGRVPGTTTLNKWMAGKKSPEALWADGDDESTGRTQRQTMALKNV
;
A
#
# COMPACT_ATOMS: atom_id res chain seq x y z
N MET A 1 -30.46 0.97 7.88
CA MET A 1 -29.14 1.09 7.26
C MET A 1 -29.18 0.39 5.91
N ALA A 2 -28.85 1.07 4.83
CA ALA A 2 -28.83 0.46 3.50
C ALA A 2 -27.66 -0.51 3.43
N ASN A 3 -27.90 -1.81 3.48
CA ASN A 3 -26.91 -2.82 3.16
C ASN A 3 -26.71 -2.82 1.63
N GLY A 4 -25.92 -1.86 1.15
CA GLY A 4 -25.53 -1.82 -0.25
C GLY A 4 -24.42 -2.84 -0.49
N THR A 5 -24.56 -3.66 -1.53
CA THR A 5 -23.47 -4.48 -2.03
C THR A 5 -22.76 -3.70 -3.14
N HIS A 6 -21.45 -3.59 -3.02
CA HIS A 6 -20.59 -2.92 -3.99
C HIS A 6 -19.69 -3.95 -4.67
N THR A 7 -19.46 -3.75 -5.94
CA THR A 7 -18.51 -4.56 -6.73
C THR A 7 -17.40 -3.65 -7.21
N LEU A 8 -16.17 -4.10 -7.03
CA LEU A 8 -14.97 -3.43 -7.48
C LEU A 8 -14.20 -4.39 -8.39
N GLU A 9 -13.84 -3.93 -9.55
CA GLU A 9 -12.92 -4.58 -10.46
C GLU A 9 -11.56 -3.87 -10.35
N VAL A 10 -10.49 -4.64 -10.18
CA VAL A 10 -9.11 -4.15 -10.11
C VAL A 10 -8.25 -4.94 -11.06
N TRP A 11 -7.33 -4.24 -11.72
CA TRP A 11 -6.37 -4.83 -12.62
C TRP A 11 -5.05 -4.08 -12.57
N GLY A 12 -3.98 -4.71 -13.03
CA GLY A 12 -2.67 -4.08 -13.12
C GLY A 12 -1.62 -5.01 -13.71
N ASP A 13 -0.55 -4.43 -14.21
CA ASP A 13 0.57 -5.20 -14.78
C ASP A 13 1.25 -6.06 -13.71
N PHE A 14 1.34 -5.54 -12.50
CA PHE A 14 1.99 -6.21 -11.37
C PHE A 14 1.21 -6.00 -10.07
N ALA A 15 1.19 -7.04 -9.23
CA ALA A 15 0.72 -6.94 -7.86
C ALA A 15 1.60 -7.79 -6.92
N CYS A 16 1.62 -7.42 -5.64
CA CYS A 16 2.28 -8.22 -4.62
C CYS A 16 1.46 -8.21 -3.33
N PHE A 17 0.80 -9.33 -3.07
CA PHE A 17 0.07 -9.59 -1.83
C PHE A 17 1.02 -10.27 -0.85
N THR A 18 1.89 -9.47 -0.23
CA THR A 18 3.04 -9.92 0.54
C THR A 18 2.65 -10.87 1.66
N ARG A 19 3.31 -12.02 1.72
CA ARG A 19 3.20 -12.96 2.84
C ARG A 19 3.83 -12.36 4.09
N PRO A 20 3.22 -12.47 5.28
CA PRO A 20 3.72 -11.87 6.50
C PRO A 20 5.14 -12.32 6.88
N GLU A 21 5.49 -13.57 6.57
CA GLU A 21 6.80 -14.15 6.81
C GLU A 21 7.90 -13.65 5.86
N MET A 22 7.50 -13.06 4.71
CA MET A 22 8.40 -12.63 3.63
C MET A 22 8.35 -11.09 3.47
N LYS A 23 8.68 -10.35 4.53
CA LYS A 23 8.55 -8.89 4.55
C LYS A 23 9.71 -8.16 3.87
N VAL A 24 10.90 -8.73 3.90
CA VAL A 24 12.11 -8.10 3.39
C VAL A 24 12.31 -8.43 1.92
N GLU A 25 12.40 -9.70 1.62
CA GLU A 25 12.33 -10.20 0.25
C GLU A 25 10.92 -10.69 0.02
N ARG A 26 10.13 -9.87 -0.66
CA ARG A 26 8.69 -10.07 -0.73
C ARG A 26 8.33 -11.24 -1.59
N PHE A 27 7.42 -12.04 -1.09
CA PHE A 27 6.80 -13.14 -1.84
C PHE A 27 5.28 -12.96 -1.80
N SER A 28 4.66 -12.89 -2.97
CA SER A 28 3.21 -12.71 -3.06
C SER A 28 2.46 -14.02 -2.77
N TYR A 29 1.26 -13.90 -2.20
CA TYR A 29 0.25 -14.94 -2.35
C TYR A 29 -0.14 -15.08 -3.83
N PRO A 30 -0.60 -16.26 -4.28
CA PRO A 30 -0.95 -16.49 -5.68
C PRO A 30 -2.17 -15.70 -6.15
N ILE A 31 -3.00 -15.24 -5.24
CA ILE A 31 -4.17 -14.41 -5.49
C ILE A 31 -4.32 -13.38 -4.38
N ILE A 32 -5.19 -12.41 -4.60
CA ILE A 32 -5.53 -11.41 -3.57
C ILE A 32 -6.13 -12.09 -2.33
N THR A 33 -5.70 -11.67 -1.16
CA THR A 33 -6.30 -12.12 0.11
C THR A 33 -7.54 -11.29 0.46
N PRO A 34 -8.50 -11.82 1.23
CA PRO A 34 -9.65 -11.03 1.70
C PRO A 34 -9.25 -9.77 2.47
N SER A 35 -8.15 -9.86 3.21
CA SER A 35 -7.58 -8.73 3.94
C SER A 35 -7.07 -7.63 2.99
N ALA A 36 -6.35 -8.01 1.92
CA ALA A 36 -5.88 -7.07 0.92
C ALA A 36 -7.05 -6.46 0.13
N ALA A 37 -8.03 -7.27 -0.25
CA ALA A 37 -9.24 -6.78 -0.93
C ALA A 37 -9.99 -5.74 -0.07
N ARG A 38 -10.16 -6.01 1.24
CA ARG A 38 -10.73 -5.02 2.15
C ARG A 38 -9.89 -3.75 2.21
N GLY A 39 -8.56 -3.86 2.27
CA GLY A 39 -7.67 -2.72 2.27
C GLY A 39 -7.78 -1.84 1.03
N ILE A 40 -8.08 -2.41 -0.14
CA ILE A 40 -8.36 -1.63 -1.35
C ILE A 40 -9.64 -0.81 -1.20
N PHE A 41 -10.71 -1.41 -0.69
CA PHE A 41 -11.95 -0.68 -0.40
C PHE A 41 -11.73 0.42 0.63
N ASP A 42 -10.99 0.16 1.72
CA ASP A 42 -10.63 1.15 2.74
C ASP A 42 -9.82 2.31 2.14
N ALA A 43 -8.94 2.03 1.18
CA ALA A 43 -8.15 3.06 0.49
C ALA A 43 -9.01 3.94 -0.44
N ILE A 44 -10.07 3.39 -1.02
CA ILE A 44 -11.00 4.13 -1.88
C ILE A 44 -11.95 4.97 -1.04
N TYR A 45 -12.53 4.37 -0.03
CA TYR A 45 -13.46 5.04 0.87
C TYR A 45 -13.37 4.49 2.29
N TRP A 46 -12.95 5.36 3.18
CA TRP A 46 -12.94 5.15 4.62
C TRP A 46 -13.47 6.40 5.30
N ASP A 47 -14.32 6.24 6.30
CA ASP A 47 -14.84 7.36 7.09
C ASP A 47 -15.03 6.93 8.54
N GLY A 48 -14.97 7.88 9.46
CA GLY A 48 -15.07 7.60 10.88
C GLY A 48 -15.34 8.85 11.71
N LEU A 49 -15.80 8.61 12.93
CA LEU A 49 -16.03 9.65 13.90
C LEU A 49 -14.74 10.01 14.64
N ARG A 50 -14.50 11.31 14.81
CA ARG A 50 -13.45 11.80 15.69
C ARG A 50 -13.94 11.74 17.14
N GLU A 51 -13.31 10.90 17.92
CA GLU A 51 -13.52 10.85 19.36
C GLU A 51 -12.31 11.45 20.08
N ARG A 52 -12.58 12.34 21.04
CA ARG A 52 -11.53 12.88 21.90
C ARG A 52 -11.24 11.88 23.01
N GLN A 53 -10.01 11.38 23.05
CA GLN A 53 -9.56 10.49 24.11
C GLN A 53 -8.34 11.11 24.81
N GLY A 54 -8.56 11.64 26.03
CA GLY A 54 -7.51 12.35 26.77
C GLY A 54 -7.00 13.58 26.01
N THR A 55 -5.69 13.64 25.76
CA THR A 55 -5.03 14.73 25.01
C THR A 55 -5.00 14.50 23.50
N GLY A 56 -5.45 13.33 23.00
CA GLY A 56 -5.44 12.96 21.58
C GLY A 56 -6.83 12.81 20.98
N ASN A 57 -6.88 12.82 19.65
CA ASN A 57 -8.07 12.46 18.89
C ASN A 57 -7.86 11.08 18.29
N ILE A 58 -8.84 10.21 18.47
CA ILE A 58 -8.89 8.89 17.82
C ILE A 58 -9.98 8.92 16.76
N MET A 59 -9.67 8.38 15.59
CA MET A 59 -10.66 8.15 14.55
C MET A 59 -11.20 6.73 14.70
N ARG A 60 -12.50 6.59 14.96
CA ARG A 60 -13.16 5.29 14.96
C ARG A 60 -13.99 5.13 13.72
N PRO A 61 -13.75 4.08 12.91
CA PRO A 61 -14.60 3.80 11.77
C PRO A 61 -16.02 3.47 12.27
N TYR A 62 -17.03 4.02 11.64
CA TYR A 62 -18.42 3.67 11.91
C TYR A 62 -18.98 2.59 10.98
N PHE A 63 -18.18 2.10 10.06
CA PHE A 63 -18.46 0.95 9.23
C PHE A 63 -17.19 0.16 8.97
N HIS A 64 -17.35 -1.05 8.44
CA HIS A 64 -16.24 -1.85 7.91
C HIS A 64 -16.71 -2.58 6.65
N TRP A 65 -15.77 -2.77 5.73
CA TRP A 65 -16.02 -3.56 4.55
C TRP A 65 -15.96 -5.05 4.87
N GLN A 66 -16.99 -5.78 4.46
CA GLN A 66 -17.01 -7.22 4.52
C GLN A 66 -16.92 -7.79 3.11
N VAL A 67 -15.84 -8.52 2.84
CA VAL A 67 -15.66 -9.20 1.55
C VAL A 67 -16.56 -10.42 1.52
N ILE A 68 -17.51 -10.42 0.60
CA ILE A 68 -18.48 -11.53 0.43
C ILE A 68 -17.96 -12.52 -0.61
N ARG A 69 -17.34 -12.01 -1.69
CA ARG A 69 -16.87 -12.82 -2.80
C ARG A 69 -15.66 -12.17 -3.45
N ILE A 70 -14.70 -13.00 -3.82
CA ILE A 70 -13.59 -12.64 -4.69
C ILE A 70 -13.70 -13.52 -5.94
N GLN A 71 -13.62 -12.90 -7.10
CA GLN A 71 -13.62 -13.57 -8.39
C GLN A 71 -12.32 -13.24 -9.10
N ILE A 72 -11.58 -14.25 -9.48
CA ILE A 72 -10.37 -14.11 -10.28
C ILE A 72 -10.78 -14.17 -11.75
N LEU A 73 -10.55 -13.10 -12.48
CA LEU A 73 -10.94 -12.97 -13.87
C LEU A 73 -9.86 -13.54 -14.79
N GLU A 74 -8.59 -13.35 -14.41
CA GLU A 74 -7.43 -13.90 -15.11
C GLU A 74 -6.47 -14.51 -14.09
N LEU A 75 -5.87 -15.64 -14.42
CA LEU A 75 -4.89 -16.29 -13.53
C LEU A 75 -3.55 -15.60 -13.65
N PRO A 76 -3.05 -14.99 -12.58
CA PRO A 76 -1.78 -14.30 -12.61
C PRO A 76 -0.60 -15.28 -12.63
N HIS A 77 0.53 -14.83 -13.17
CA HIS A 77 1.78 -15.56 -13.19
C HIS A 77 2.79 -14.94 -12.21
N PHE A 78 3.61 -15.78 -11.57
CA PHE A 78 4.71 -15.28 -10.76
C PHE A 78 5.84 -14.73 -11.62
N ILE A 79 6.38 -13.60 -11.21
CA ILE A 79 7.55 -12.97 -11.80
C ILE A 79 8.53 -12.55 -10.71
N ALA A 80 9.81 -12.80 -10.92
CA ALA A 80 10.87 -12.33 -10.03
C ALA A 80 11.34 -10.94 -10.48
N LEU A 81 11.24 -9.97 -9.59
CA LEU A 81 11.67 -8.60 -9.81
C LEU A 81 12.70 -8.21 -8.76
N ARG A 82 13.68 -7.40 -9.17
CA ARG A 82 14.54 -6.66 -8.25
C ARG A 82 14.16 -5.19 -8.31
N ARG A 83 13.67 -4.66 -7.19
CA ARG A 83 13.26 -3.25 -7.10
C ARG A 83 13.74 -2.63 -5.80
N ASN A 84 14.09 -1.35 -5.88
CA ASN A 84 14.17 -0.50 -4.72
C ASN A 84 12.76 -0.07 -4.31
N GLU A 85 12.46 -0.07 -3.01
CA GLU A 85 11.12 0.34 -2.56
C GLU A 85 10.89 1.84 -2.75
N VAL A 86 11.93 2.66 -2.62
CA VAL A 86 11.84 4.12 -2.75
C VAL A 86 13.12 4.65 -3.38
N LYS A 87 13.00 5.45 -4.43
CA LYS A 87 14.12 6.11 -5.11
C LYS A 87 14.80 7.17 -4.22
N GLY A 88 14.02 7.99 -3.54
CA GLY A 88 14.49 9.05 -2.67
C GLY A 88 14.96 8.55 -1.29
N ARG A 89 15.92 9.20 -0.66
CA ARG A 89 16.24 8.98 0.75
C ARG A 89 15.15 9.58 1.62
N VAL A 90 14.81 8.89 2.71
CA VAL A 90 13.96 9.49 3.74
C VAL A 90 14.64 10.77 4.24
N PRO A 91 13.96 11.91 4.25
CA PRO A 91 14.55 13.16 4.72
C PRO A 91 15.02 13.05 6.16
N GLY A 92 16.21 13.58 6.43
CA GLY A 92 16.71 13.68 7.81
C GLY A 92 15.94 14.72 8.62
N THR A 93 16.08 14.65 9.94
CA THR A 93 15.36 15.51 10.91
C THR A 93 15.51 17.00 10.59
N THR A 94 16.68 17.44 10.12
CA THR A 94 16.92 18.85 9.73
C THR A 94 16.03 19.27 8.57
N THR A 95 15.82 18.41 7.58
CA THR A 95 14.95 18.70 6.43
C THR A 95 13.49 18.71 6.86
N LEU A 96 13.08 17.75 7.69
CA LEU A 96 11.74 17.70 8.26
C LEU A 96 11.42 18.96 9.04
N ASN A 97 12.33 19.45 9.88
CA ASN A 97 12.16 20.68 10.64
C ASN A 97 12.02 21.92 9.73
N LYS A 98 12.74 21.97 8.61
CA LYS A 98 12.58 23.04 7.61
C LYS A 98 11.20 23.01 6.94
N TRP A 99 10.68 21.81 6.66
CA TRP A 99 9.33 21.65 6.11
C TRP A 99 8.26 22.06 7.14
N MET A 100 8.39 21.61 8.38
CA MET A 100 7.47 21.98 9.46
C MET A 100 7.49 23.48 9.75
N ALA A 101 8.64 24.13 9.59
CA ALA A 101 8.77 25.59 9.77
C ALA A 101 8.34 26.40 8.52
N GLY A 102 7.84 25.76 7.47
CA GLY A 102 7.45 26.42 6.22
C GLY A 102 8.60 27.04 5.40
N LYS A 103 9.86 26.71 5.77
CA LYS A 103 11.05 27.26 5.09
C LYS A 103 11.36 26.56 3.76
N LYS A 104 10.84 25.38 3.56
CA LYS A 104 10.95 24.60 2.33
C LYS A 104 9.68 23.77 2.15
N SER A 105 9.18 23.70 0.93
CA SER A 105 8.05 22.82 0.60
C SER A 105 8.48 21.36 0.61
N PRO A 106 7.66 20.44 1.12
CA PRO A 106 7.91 19.01 1.01
C PRO A 106 8.02 18.59 -0.46
N GLU A 107 9.01 17.75 -0.75
CA GLU A 107 9.17 17.13 -2.06
C GLU A 107 8.61 15.70 -2.01
N ALA A 108 7.92 15.28 -3.07
CA ALA A 108 7.42 13.94 -3.17
C ALA A 108 8.57 12.91 -3.16
N LEU A 109 8.41 11.83 -2.40
CA LEU A 109 9.31 10.70 -2.46
C LEU A 109 8.84 9.76 -3.57
N TRP A 110 9.66 9.62 -4.61
CA TRP A 110 9.36 8.76 -5.72
C TRP A 110 9.62 7.30 -5.35
N ALA A 111 8.62 6.46 -5.55
CA ALA A 111 8.71 5.02 -5.33
C ALA A 111 9.40 4.29 -6.50
N ASP A 112 9.51 4.94 -7.65
CA ASP A 112 10.14 4.38 -8.83
C ASP A 112 11.66 4.27 -8.63
N GLY A 113 12.16 3.06 -8.48
CA GLY A 113 13.46 2.80 -7.92
C GLY A 113 14.43 1.98 -8.78
N ASP A 114 14.22 1.91 -10.08
CA ASP A 114 15.06 1.09 -10.97
C ASP A 114 16.40 1.75 -11.36
N ASP A 115 16.71 2.90 -10.78
CA ASP A 115 17.98 3.60 -11.03
C ASP A 115 19.11 3.03 -10.18
N GLU A 116 20.06 2.35 -10.81
CA GLU A 116 21.26 1.78 -10.19
C GLU A 116 22.16 2.84 -9.52
N SER A 117 22.00 4.12 -9.88
CA SER A 117 22.84 5.22 -9.40
C SER A 117 22.65 5.55 -7.91
N THR A 118 21.60 5.05 -7.28
CA THR A 118 21.29 5.38 -5.88
C THR A 118 22.03 4.55 -4.84
N GLY A 119 22.80 3.54 -5.25
CA GLY A 119 23.64 2.72 -4.34
C GLY A 119 22.86 1.97 -3.25
N ARG A 120 21.56 1.72 -3.46
CA ARG A 120 20.72 1.00 -2.51
C ARG A 120 20.66 -0.47 -2.84
N THR A 121 20.58 -1.27 -1.79
CA THR A 121 20.35 -2.70 -1.93
C THR A 121 18.99 -2.93 -2.58
N GLN A 122 18.98 -3.47 -3.77
CA GLN A 122 17.78 -3.92 -4.45
C GLN A 122 17.23 -5.14 -3.72
N ARG A 123 15.94 -5.12 -3.44
CA ARG A 123 15.26 -6.25 -2.82
C ARG A 123 14.59 -7.11 -3.88
N GLN A 124 14.76 -8.41 -3.74
CA GLN A 124 14.09 -9.36 -4.60
C GLN A 124 12.62 -9.46 -4.22
N THR A 125 11.76 -9.41 -5.21
CA THR A 125 10.31 -9.53 -5.03
C THR A 125 9.76 -10.56 -6.00
N MET A 126 9.08 -11.56 -5.49
CA MET A 126 8.26 -12.47 -6.28
C MET A 126 6.85 -11.90 -6.36
N ALA A 127 6.61 -11.15 -7.42
CA ALA A 127 5.33 -10.50 -7.69
C ALA A 127 4.44 -11.35 -8.61
N LEU A 128 3.19 -10.95 -8.74
CA LEU A 128 2.27 -11.46 -9.73
C LEU A 128 2.29 -10.53 -10.94
N LYS A 129 2.18 -11.11 -12.12
CA LYS A 129 2.05 -10.40 -13.40
C LYS A 129 0.67 -10.69 -14.00
N ASN A 130 0.11 -9.71 -14.69
CA ASN A 130 -1.22 -9.76 -15.30
C ASN A 130 -2.31 -10.08 -14.25
N VAL A 131 -2.49 -9.16 -13.33
CA VAL A 131 -3.48 -9.27 -12.23
C VAL A 131 -4.71 -8.47 -12.56
#